data_d015d585ed36d82ddb18b6fce44b834b
#
_entry.id   d015d585ed36d82ddb18b6fce44b834b
#
_cell.length_a   1.000
_cell.length_b   1.000
_cell.length_c   1.000
_cell.angle_alpha   90.00
_cell.angle_beta   90.00
_cell.angle_gamma   90.00
#
_symmetry.space_group_name_H-M   'P 1'
#
loop_
_entity.id
_entity.type
_entity.pdbx_description
1 polymer ?
#
loop_
_entity_poly.entity_id
_entity_poly.type
_entity_poly.pdbx_seq_one_letter_code
_entity_poly.pdbx_strand_id
1 'polypeptide(L)'
;MKYTYQYKALPSTEQKLELNVWVRTCQYWYNRQLGDRFDWWERNRSPVNACPLITPLPDLRERPNYYSQKKYLPEIKKQPATVEWSGETLDFSRVPANTLQQVCKRADLAFERFLAGDSSGSRSGKPRFKSQSRYRSLIIEGAGLDLNSCSIGGRYLYVKVPKIGLVKVRSHRHLPDGAILKQ
;
A
#
# COMPACT_ATOMS: atom_id res chain seq x y z
N MET A 1 -10.49 4.76 25.01
CA MET A 1 -10.64 5.77 23.97
C MET A 1 -9.48 5.63 22.98
N LYS A 2 -9.67 5.76 21.66
CA LYS A 2 -8.60 5.66 20.67
C LYS A 2 -8.30 7.06 20.12
N TYR A 3 -7.04 7.48 20.16
CA TYR A 3 -6.60 8.77 19.62
C TYR A 3 -5.65 8.53 18.45
N THR A 4 -5.75 9.36 17.43
CA THR A 4 -4.82 9.41 16.32
C THR A 4 -3.99 10.69 16.42
N TYR A 5 -2.67 10.54 16.42
CA TYR A 5 -1.73 11.66 16.48
C TYR A 5 -1.00 11.79 15.14
N GLN A 6 -0.79 13.02 14.73
CA GLN A 6 -0.01 13.35 13.55
C GLN A 6 1.22 14.14 13.97
N TYR A 7 2.39 13.67 13.61
CA TYR A 7 3.67 14.27 13.92
C TYR A 7 4.49 14.54 12.67
N LYS A 8 5.34 15.57 12.71
CA LYS A 8 6.29 15.85 11.63
C LYS A 8 7.52 14.97 11.76
N ALA A 9 7.71 14.04 10.83
CA ALA A 9 8.93 13.24 10.73
C ALA A 9 10.09 14.08 10.15
N LEU A 10 11.30 13.84 10.67
CA LEU A 10 12.54 14.48 10.28
C LEU A 10 13.57 13.39 9.90
N PRO A 11 13.33 12.62 8.84
CA PRO A 11 14.24 11.59 8.40
C PRO A 11 15.56 12.18 7.89
N SER A 12 16.66 11.43 8.04
CA SER A 12 17.95 11.75 7.43
C SER A 12 17.87 11.72 5.89
N THR A 13 18.89 12.19 5.21
CA THR A 13 18.95 12.15 3.74
C THR A 13 18.88 10.71 3.22
N GLU A 14 19.62 9.80 3.82
CA GLU A 14 19.59 8.36 3.47
C GLU A 14 18.21 7.74 3.71
N GLN A 15 17.60 8.03 4.85
CA GLN A 15 16.26 7.56 5.16
C GLN A 15 15.21 8.10 4.17
N LYS A 16 15.35 9.36 3.72
CA LYS A 16 14.48 9.93 2.68
C LYS A 16 14.64 9.22 1.35
N LEU A 17 15.87 8.93 0.94
CA LEU A 17 16.13 8.19 -0.29
C LEU A 17 15.50 6.79 -0.24
N GLU A 18 15.68 6.07 0.87
CA GLU A 18 15.07 4.76 1.05
C GLU A 18 13.54 4.80 1.06
N LEU A 19 12.94 5.77 1.75
CA LEU A 19 11.50 5.95 1.75
C LEU A 19 10.95 6.30 0.36
N ASN A 20 11.69 7.07 -0.45
CA ASN A 20 11.30 7.36 -1.83
C ASN A 20 11.32 6.09 -2.69
N VAL A 21 12.31 5.21 -2.52
CA VAL A 21 12.33 3.90 -3.18
C VAL A 21 11.10 3.07 -2.76
N TRP A 22 10.75 3.06 -1.49
CA TRP A 22 9.56 2.35 -1.02
C TRP A 22 8.27 2.92 -1.63
N VAL A 23 8.12 4.24 -1.65
CA VAL A 23 6.96 4.90 -2.27
C VAL A 23 6.85 4.52 -3.74
N ARG A 24 7.97 4.53 -4.45
CA ARG A 24 8.01 4.17 -5.88
C ARG A 24 7.64 2.70 -6.12
N THR A 25 8.24 1.78 -5.35
CA THR A 25 7.95 0.35 -5.43
C THR A 25 6.49 0.05 -5.07
N CYS A 26 5.97 0.68 -4.03
CA CYS A 26 4.57 0.52 -3.61
C CYS A 26 3.59 1.12 -4.63
N GLN A 27 3.94 2.23 -5.28
CA GLN A 27 3.14 2.83 -6.35
C GLN A 27 3.04 1.89 -7.56
N TYR A 28 4.16 1.33 -8.00
CA TYR A 28 4.19 0.35 -9.08
C TYR A 28 3.36 -0.88 -8.71
N TRP A 29 3.54 -1.41 -7.50
CA TRP A 29 2.79 -2.56 -7.00
C TRP A 29 1.29 -2.30 -6.95
N TYR A 30 0.86 -1.13 -6.47
CA TYR A 30 -0.55 -0.73 -6.48
C TYR A 30 -1.14 -0.74 -7.88
N ASN A 31 -0.45 -0.14 -8.84
CA ASN A 31 -0.91 -0.06 -10.22
C ASN A 31 -0.99 -1.44 -10.88
N ARG A 32 0.01 -2.31 -10.61
CA ARG A 32 -0.01 -3.69 -11.10
C ARG A 32 -1.21 -4.49 -10.56
N GLN A 33 -1.48 -4.37 -9.25
CA GLN A 33 -2.64 -5.03 -8.63
C GLN A 33 -3.96 -4.51 -9.21
N LEU A 34 -4.04 -3.22 -9.44
CA LEU A 34 -5.22 -2.60 -10.01
C LEU A 34 -5.40 -2.98 -11.49
N GLY A 35 -4.32 -3.06 -12.26
CA GLY A 35 -4.31 -3.52 -13.65
C GLY A 35 -4.83 -4.95 -13.79
N ASP A 36 -4.35 -5.87 -12.94
CA ASP A 36 -4.81 -7.25 -12.89
C ASP A 36 -6.33 -7.37 -12.63
N ARG A 37 -6.87 -6.50 -11.78
CA ARG A 37 -8.31 -6.43 -11.49
C ARG A 37 -9.12 -5.84 -12.64
N PHE A 38 -8.58 -4.85 -13.35
CA PHE A 38 -9.22 -4.30 -14.53
C PHE A 38 -9.23 -5.30 -15.69
N ASP A 39 -8.12 -6.02 -15.90
CA ASP A 39 -8.05 -7.08 -16.89
C ASP A 39 -9.09 -8.17 -16.62
N TRP A 40 -9.22 -8.61 -15.38
CA TRP A 40 -10.29 -9.52 -14.97
C TRP A 40 -11.67 -8.93 -15.25
N TRP A 41 -11.93 -7.68 -14.88
CA TRP A 41 -13.24 -7.05 -15.02
C TRP A 41 -13.63 -6.87 -16.50
N GLU A 42 -12.71 -6.44 -17.34
CA GLU A 42 -12.96 -6.27 -18.78
C GLU A 42 -13.26 -7.62 -19.44
N ARG A 43 -12.47 -8.65 -19.14
CA ARG A 43 -12.65 -10.00 -19.69
C ARG A 43 -13.97 -10.63 -19.26
N ASN A 44 -14.38 -10.48 -18.02
CA ASN A 44 -15.61 -11.08 -17.52
C ASN A 44 -16.86 -10.26 -17.82
N ARG A 45 -16.72 -8.98 -18.12
CA ARG A 45 -17.84 -8.11 -18.52
C ARG A 45 -18.21 -8.29 -19.97
N SER A 46 -17.25 -8.41 -20.87
CA SER A 46 -17.47 -8.50 -22.32
C SER A 46 -18.34 -9.68 -22.73
N PRO A 47 -18.13 -10.92 -22.22
CA PRO A 47 -18.96 -12.06 -22.56
C PRO A 47 -20.42 -11.92 -22.16
N VAL A 48 -20.70 -11.24 -21.05
CA VAL A 48 -22.08 -11.03 -20.56
C VAL A 48 -22.85 -10.02 -21.43
N ASN A 49 -22.15 -9.09 -22.05
CA ASN A 49 -22.72 -8.05 -22.90
C ASN A 49 -22.69 -8.40 -24.43
N ALA A 50 -21.83 -9.34 -24.80
CA ALA A 50 -21.77 -9.86 -26.17
C ALA A 50 -22.73 -11.05 -26.27
N CYS A 51 -23.76 -10.98 -27.12
CA CYS A 51 -24.81 -11.96 -27.35
C CYS A 51 -24.47 -13.38 -26.85
N PRO A 52 -25.00 -13.83 -25.70
CA PRO A 52 -24.54 -15.05 -25.02
C PRO A 52 -24.94 -16.35 -25.72
N LEU A 53 -25.73 -16.29 -26.79
CA LEU A 53 -26.22 -17.46 -27.49
C LEU A 53 -25.30 -17.96 -28.61
N ILE A 54 -24.28 -17.19 -28.99
CA ILE A 54 -23.47 -17.50 -30.19
C ILE A 54 -21.98 -17.59 -29.88
N THR A 55 -21.51 -17.01 -28.76
CA THR A 55 -20.10 -17.01 -28.41
C THR A 55 -19.83 -18.02 -27.30
N PRO A 56 -18.91 -18.99 -27.47
CA PRO A 56 -18.49 -19.84 -26.37
C PRO A 56 -17.97 -18.95 -25.26
N LEU A 57 -18.51 -19.12 -24.05
CA LEU A 57 -18.01 -18.40 -22.87
C LEU A 57 -16.54 -18.76 -22.70
N PRO A 58 -15.61 -17.80 -22.78
CA PRO A 58 -14.22 -18.09 -22.45
C PRO A 58 -14.14 -18.54 -21.00
N ASP A 59 -13.16 -19.37 -20.66
CA ASP A 59 -12.90 -19.74 -19.28
C ASP A 59 -12.81 -18.49 -18.42
N LEU A 60 -13.82 -18.33 -17.57
CA LEU A 60 -13.92 -17.16 -16.70
C LEU A 60 -12.82 -17.25 -15.65
N ARG A 61 -11.87 -16.34 -15.73
CA ARG A 61 -10.82 -16.24 -14.73
C ARG A 61 -11.43 -15.89 -13.36
N GLU A 62 -10.96 -16.54 -12.29
CA GLU A 62 -11.34 -16.19 -10.94
C GLU A 62 -11.00 -14.73 -10.62
N ARG A 63 -11.88 -14.10 -9.84
CA ARG A 63 -11.71 -12.70 -9.45
C ARG A 63 -10.48 -12.52 -8.58
N PRO A 64 -9.53 -11.66 -8.98
CA PRO A 64 -8.40 -11.33 -8.13
C PRO A 64 -8.88 -10.65 -6.83
N ASN A 65 -8.44 -11.16 -5.71
CA ASN A 65 -8.74 -10.62 -4.39
C ASN A 65 -7.44 -10.38 -3.61
N TYR A 66 -7.56 -9.83 -2.40
CA TYR A 66 -6.41 -9.59 -1.52
C TYR A 66 -5.55 -10.83 -1.33
N TYR A 67 -6.17 -11.99 -1.08
CA TYR A 67 -5.44 -13.23 -0.78
C TYR A 67 -4.71 -13.79 -2.00
N SER A 68 -5.37 -13.82 -3.15
CA SER A 68 -4.76 -14.31 -4.40
C SER A 68 -3.56 -13.44 -4.80
N GLN A 69 -3.70 -12.12 -4.71
CA GLN A 69 -2.64 -11.18 -5.07
C GLN A 69 -1.48 -11.16 -4.05
N LYS A 70 -1.76 -11.37 -2.77
CA LYS A 70 -0.74 -11.50 -1.73
C LYS A 70 0.18 -12.70 -1.94
N LYS A 71 -0.33 -13.81 -2.48
CA LYS A 71 0.46 -15.03 -2.72
C LYS A 71 1.65 -14.80 -3.66
N TYR A 72 1.60 -13.81 -4.54
CA TYR A 72 2.71 -13.47 -5.45
C TYR A 72 3.86 -12.70 -4.79
N LEU A 73 3.68 -12.17 -3.58
CA LEU A 73 4.71 -11.37 -2.91
C LEU A 73 6.03 -12.11 -2.67
N PRO A 74 6.06 -13.39 -2.24
CA PRO A 74 7.32 -14.10 -2.05
C PRO A 74 8.12 -14.24 -3.33
N GLU A 75 7.47 -14.46 -4.47
CA GLU A 75 8.12 -14.59 -5.77
C GLU A 75 8.70 -13.27 -6.26
N ILE A 76 7.91 -12.21 -6.23
CA ILE A 76 8.33 -10.87 -6.64
C ILE A 76 9.51 -10.35 -5.80
N LYS A 77 9.60 -10.76 -4.54
CA LYS A 77 10.73 -10.38 -3.68
C LYS A 77 12.04 -11.11 -4.01
N LYS A 78 11.98 -12.19 -4.74
CA LYS A 78 13.18 -12.94 -5.13
C LYS A 78 13.93 -12.30 -6.29
N GLN A 79 13.21 -11.58 -7.15
CA GLN A 79 13.78 -10.97 -8.34
C GLN A 79 13.34 -9.50 -8.47
N PRO A 80 14.25 -8.60 -8.82
CA PRO A 80 13.88 -7.22 -9.15
C PRO A 80 12.92 -7.19 -10.34
N ALA A 81 11.96 -6.28 -10.29
CA ALA A 81 11.04 -6.06 -11.39
C ALA A 81 11.52 -4.90 -12.25
N THR A 82 11.63 -5.10 -13.55
CA THR A 82 11.93 -4.03 -14.49
C THR A 82 10.64 -3.38 -14.98
N VAL A 83 10.59 -2.07 -14.92
CA VAL A 83 9.47 -1.27 -15.43
C VAL A 83 9.67 -1.08 -16.92
N GLU A 84 8.85 -1.72 -17.75
CA GLU A 84 9.02 -1.80 -19.20
C GLU A 84 9.21 -0.44 -19.89
N TRP A 85 8.39 0.56 -19.53
CA TRP A 85 8.42 1.87 -20.20
C TRP A 85 9.55 2.82 -19.75
N SER A 86 10.18 2.55 -18.60
CA SER A 86 11.26 3.42 -18.07
C SER A 86 12.61 2.71 -17.95
N GLY A 87 12.65 1.39 -18.09
CA GLY A 87 13.84 0.58 -17.82
C GLY A 87 14.25 0.57 -16.33
N GLU A 88 13.48 1.22 -15.45
CA GLU A 88 13.78 1.30 -14.02
C GLU A 88 13.65 -0.08 -13.37
N THR A 89 14.64 -0.45 -12.58
CA THR A 89 14.62 -1.70 -11.82
C THR A 89 14.16 -1.44 -10.38
N LEU A 90 13.11 -2.13 -9.96
CA LEU A 90 12.52 -2.02 -8.64
C LEU A 90 12.80 -3.27 -7.82
N ASP A 91 13.48 -3.10 -6.69
CA ASP A 91 13.77 -4.18 -5.75
C ASP A 91 12.73 -4.22 -4.63
N PHE A 92 11.83 -5.18 -4.71
CA PHE A 92 10.78 -5.41 -3.72
C PHE A 92 11.32 -5.96 -2.39
N SER A 93 12.53 -6.51 -2.37
CA SER A 93 13.15 -7.03 -1.16
C SER A 93 13.41 -5.92 -0.15
N ARG A 94 13.64 -4.68 -0.63
CA ARG A 94 13.88 -3.48 0.20
C ARG A 94 12.65 -3.09 1.03
N VAL A 95 11.45 -3.32 0.52
CA VAL A 95 10.20 -2.95 1.18
C VAL A 95 9.75 -4.05 2.16
N PRO A 96 9.31 -3.70 3.39
CA PRO A 96 8.73 -4.68 4.31
C PRO A 96 7.52 -5.39 3.70
N ALA A 97 7.38 -6.69 3.96
CA ALA A 97 6.28 -7.50 3.42
C ALA A 97 4.90 -6.96 3.83
N ASN A 98 4.77 -6.55 5.09
CA ASN A 98 3.53 -5.99 5.61
C ASN A 98 3.12 -4.71 4.87
N THR A 99 4.07 -3.84 4.55
CA THR A 99 3.81 -2.62 3.74
C THR A 99 3.26 -2.98 2.36
N LEU A 100 3.86 -3.97 1.68
CA LEU A 100 3.37 -4.45 0.37
C LEU A 100 1.99 -5.12 0.47
N GLN A 101 1.71 -5.84 1.56
CA GLN A 101 0.39 -6.40 1.82
C GLN A 101 -0.67 -5.31 2.01
N GLN A 102 -0.33 -4.22 2.69
CA GLN A 102 -1.23 -3.07 2.83
C GLN A 102 -1.52 -2.39 1.47
N VAL A 103 -0.58 -2.42 0.54
CA VAL A 103 -0.82 -1.97 -0.83
C VAL A 103 -1.86 -2.84 -1.52
N CYS A 104 -1.76 -4.19 -1.42
CA CYS A 104 -2.77 -5.11 -1.95
C CYS A 104 -4.15 -4.82 -1.34
N LYS A 105 -4.22 -4.64 -0.02
CA LYS A 105 -5.47 -4.32 0.68
C LYS A 105 -6.09 -3.00 0.21
N ARG A 106 -5.26 -1.98 -0.02
CA ARG A 106 -5.74 -0.69 -0.57
C ARG A 106 -6.31 -0.83 -1.98
N ALA A 107 -5.67 -1.61 -2.85
CA ALA A 107 -6.17 -1.87 -4.19
C ALA A 107 -7.49 -2.66 -4.13
N ASP A 108 -7.57 -3.65 -3.24
CA ASP A 108 -8.75 -4.44 -2.97
C ASP A 108 -9.94 -3.58 -2.57
N LEU A 109 -9.79 -2.79 -1.52
CA LEU A 109 -10.83 -1.89 -1.02
C LEU A 109 -11.28 -0.85 -2.05
N ALA A 110 -10.34 -0.32 -2.85
CA ALA A 110 -10.69 0.63 -3.90
C ALA A 110 -11.53 -0.02 -5.00
N PHE A 111 -11.24 -1.26 -5.36
CA PHE A 111 -11.97 -2.01 -6.36
C PHE A 111 -13.33 -2.50 -5.84
N GLU A 112 -13.42 -2.93 -4.57
CA GLU A 112 -14.67 -3.30 -3.92
C GLU A 112 -15.66 -2.12 -3.92
N ARG A 113 -15.21 -0.93 -3.54
CA ARG A 113 -16.06 0.27 -3.57
C ARG A 113 -16.58 0.61 -4.96
N PHE A 114 -15.82 0.29 -5.99
CA PHE A 114 -16.26 0.46 -7.37
C PHE A 114 -17.36 -0.55 -7.75
N LEU A 115 -17.23 -1.80 -7.32
CA LEU A 115 -18.17 -2.86 -7.68
C LEU A 115 -19.45 -2.84 -6.82
N ALA A 116 -19.29 -2.81 -5.51
CA ALA A 116 -20.38 -2.96 -4.55
C ALA A 116 -20.92 -1.63 -4.02
N GLY A 117 -20.14 -0.56 -4.12
CA GLY A 117 -20.45 0.70 -3.45
C GLY A 117 -19.87 0.77 -2.03
N ASP A 118 -20.15 1.84 -1.34
CA ASP A 118 -19.83 2.04 0.07
C ASP A 118 -20.98 1.56 0.98
N SER A 119 -20.81 1.76 2.29
CA SER A 119 -21.83 1.41 3.29
C SER A 119 -23.16 2.15 3.13
N SER A 120 -23.18 3.26 2.37
CA SER A 120 -24.40 4.03 2.04
C SER A 120 -25.01 3.59 0.70
N GLY A 121 -24.44 2.61 0.00
CA GLY A 121 -24.86 2.18 -1.32
C GLY A 121 -24.39 3.09 -2.47
N SER A 122 -23.64 4.14 -2.16
CA SER A 122 -23.05 5.03 -3.17
C SER A 122 -21.87 4.36 -3.85
N ARG A 123 -21.91 4.25 -5.19
CA ARG A 123 -20.81 3.66 -5.97
C ARG A 123 -19.74 4.69 -6.26
N SER A 124 -18.51 4.36 -5.89
CA SER A 124 -17.35 5.13 -6.33
C SER A 124 -17.10 4.92 -7.81
N GLY A 125 -16.60 5.93 -8.50
CA GLY A 125 -16.12 5.77 -9.87
C GLY A 125 -14.96 4.75 -9.98
N LYS A 126 -14.68 4.30 -11.22
CA LYS A 126 -13.58 3.37 -11.50
C LYS A 126 -12.27 3.85 -10.85
N PRO A 127 -11.57 3.03 -10.05
CA PRO A 127 -10.31 3.42 -9.43
C PRO A 127 -9.28 3.83 -10.48
N ARG A 128 -8.47 4.84 -10.19
CA ARG A 128 -7.47 5.34 -11.13
C ARG A 128 -6.09 4.84 -10.77
N PHE A 129 -5.28 4.56 -11.78
CA PHE A 129 -3.85 4.37 -11.59
C PHE A 129 -3.21 5.61 -10.92
N LYS A 130 -2.26 5.38 -10.07
CA LYS A 130 -1.55 6.44 -9.35
C LYS A 130 -0.25 6.78 -10.05
N SER A 131 -0.08 8.06 -10.43
CA SER A 131 1.24 8.57 -10.82
C SER A 131 2.17 8.66 -9.60
N GLN A 132 3.46 8.81 -9.83
CA GLN A 132 4.45 9.01 -8.75
C GLN A 132 4.09 10.22 -7.89
N SER A 133 3.63 11.30 -8.49
CA SER A 133 3.24 12.52 -7.79
C SER A 133 1.99 12.37 -6.92
N ARG A 134 1.11 11.40 -7.22
CA ARG A 134 -0.15 11.16 -6.51
C ARG A 134 -0.07 10.05 -5.47
N TYR A 135 0.92 9.17 -5.55
CA TYR A 135 1.12 8.11 -4.55
C TYR A 135 2.09 8.60 -3.48
N ARG A 136 1.57 9.13 -2.37
CA ARG A 136 2.35 9.86 -1.36
C ARG A 136 2.29 9.27 0.04
N SER A 137 1.64 8.14 0.25
CA SER A 137 1.45 7.58 1.58
C SER A 137 1.75 6.10 1.62
N LEU A 138 2.46 5.71 2.67
CA LEU A 138 2.73 4.32 3.01
C LEU A 138 2.03 3.99 4.32
N ILE A 139 1.59 2.74 4.45
CA ILE A 139 1.18 2.15 5.71
C ILE A 139 2.29 1.20 6.13
N ILE A 140 2.95 1.53 7.23
CA ILE A 140 4.08 0.77 7.75
C ILE A 140 3.62 0.11 9.04
N GLU A 141 3.33 -1.19 8.98
CA GLU A 141 3.07 -1.98 10.17
C GLU A 141 4.40 -2.39 10.81
N GLY A 142 4.40 -2.55 12.13
CA GLY A 142 5.60 -2.87 12.90
C GLY A 142 6.49 -1.64 13.20
N ALA A 143 6.07 -0.44 12.82
CA ALA A 143 6.67 0.78 13.34
C ALA A 143 6.24 0.98 14.80
N GLY A 144 7.16 1.32 15.67
CA GLY A 144 6.89 1.55 17.10
C GLY A 144 7.65 2.74 17.63
N LEU A 145 7.19 3.32 18.74
CA LEU A 145 7.97 4.30 19.47
C LEU A 145 9.14 3.59 20.18
N ASP A 146 10.33 4.11 20.00
CA ASP A 146 11.45 3.71 20.83
C ASP A 146 11.45 4.55 22.11
N LEU A 147 10.85 4.00 23.16
CA LEU A 147 10.75 4.66 24.46
C LEU A 147 12.11 4.89 25.12
N ASN A 148 13.12 4.07 24.79
CA ASN A 148 14.46 4.21 25.35
C ASN A 148 15.21 5.43 24.78
N SER A 149 14.89 5.79 23.54
CA SER A 149 15.47 6.97 22.88
C SER A 149 14.61 8.23 23.03
N CYS A 150 13.45 8.12 23.67
CA CYS A 150 12.56 9.25 23.94
C CYS A 150 12.88 9.85 25.32
N SER A 151 13.41 11.06 25.36
CA SER A 151 13.45 11.83 26.61
C SER A 151 12.03 12.22 26.99
N ILE A 152 11.55 11.81 28.16
CA ILE A 152 10.27 12.24 28.71
C ILE A 152 10.29 13.79 28.79
N GLY A 153 9.34 14.45 28.09
CA GLY A 153 9.32 15.91 27.96
C GLY A 153 10.27 16.47 26.89
N GLY A 154 10.98 15.64 26.15
CA GLY A 154 11.91 16.04 25.10
C GLY A 154 11.21 16.61 23.86
N ARG A 155 11.92 17.49 23.13
CA ARG A 155 11.46 18.12 21.88
C ARG A 155 11.26 17.13 20.74
N TYR A 156 11.80 15.92 20.85
CA TYR A 156 11.81 14.91 19.81
C TYR A 156 11.45 13.53 20.35
N LEU A 157 10.77 12.77 19.51
CA LEU A 157 10.50 11.34 19.69
C LEU A 157 11.23 10.57 18.59
N TYR A 158 11.47 9.29 18.81
CA TYR A 158 12.08 8.41 17.84
C TYR A 158 11.14 7.26 17.54
N VAL A 159 10.85 7.06 16.25
CA VAL A 159 10.01 5.97 15.76
C VAL A 159 10.90 4.95 15.08
N LYS A 160 10.92 3.73 15.60
CA LYS A 160 11.61 2.61 14.96
C LYS A 160 10.80 2.12 13.77
N VAL A 161 11.35 2.31 12.58
CA VAL A 161 10.76 1.86 11.32
C VAL A 161 11.52 0.62 10.85
N PRO A 162 10.84 -0.51 10.57
CA PRO A 162 11.51 -1.71 10.06
C PRO A 162 12.35 -1.40 8.83
N LYS A 163 13.58 -1.93 8.77
CA LYS A 163 14.58 -1.74 7.69
C LYS A 163 15.15 -0.33 7.50
N ILE A 164 14.59 0.69 8.13
CA ILE A 164 15.08 2.08 8.05
C ILE A 164 15.78 2.49 9.34
N GLY A 165 15.37 1.88 10.46
CA GLY A 165 15.90 2.23 11.78
C GLY A 165 15.11 3.33 12.48
N LEU A 166 15.78 4.12 13.31
CA LEU A 166 15.17 5.16 14.11
C LEU A 166 14.96 6.43 13.29
N VAL A 167 13.72 6.84 13.14
CA VAL A 167 13.32 8.09 12.49
C VAL A 167 12.98 9.12 13.54
N LYS A 168 13.66 10.26 13.51
CA LYS A 168 13.40 11.40 14.40
C LYS A 168 12.08 12.06 14.05
N VAL A 169 11.27 12.35 15.07
CA VAL A 169 9.94 12.95 14.92
C VAL A 169 9.82 14.14 15.89
N ARG A 170 9.28 15.25 15.43
CA ARG A 170 9.07 16.44 16.29
C ARG A 170 7.87 16.22 17.21
N SER A 171 8.14 16.16 18.52
CA SER A 171 7.10 16.10 19.54
C SER A 171 6.53 17.50 19.77
N HIS A 172 5.25 17.70 19.43
CA HIS A 172 4.52 18.94 19.67
C HIS A 172 3.27 18.71 20.51
N ARG A 173 3.01 17.45 20.86
CA ARG A 173 1.91 17.04 21.75
C ARG A 173 2.42 15.97 22.69
N HIS A 174 2.09 16.08 23.96
CA HIS A 174 2.39 15.04 24.94
C HIS A 174 1.50 13.81 24.65
N LEU A 175 2.11 12.65 24.75
CA LEU A 175 1.36 11.39 24.80
C LEU A 175 0.79 11.27 26.22
N PRO A 176 -0.47 10.83 26.38
CA PRO A 176 -1.02 10.57 27.70
C PRO A 176 -0.18 9.51 28.44
N ASP A 177 -0.03 9.67 29.76
CA ASP A 177 0.63 8.69 30.59
C ASP A 177 -0.08 7.34 30.47
N GLY A 178 0.69 6.26 30.31
CA GLY A 178 0.17 4.90 30.10
C GLY A 178 -0.41 4.65 28.70
N ALA A 179 -0.15 5.52 27.70
CA ALA A 179 -0.61 5.30 26.34
C ALA A 179 0.07 4.06 25.72
N ILE A 180 -0.74 3.10 25.28
CA ILE A 180 -0.29 1.94 24.54
C ILE A 180 -0.47 2.22 23.04
N LEU A 181 0.62 2.15 22.27
CA LEU A 181 0.56 2.18 20.82
C LEU A 181 -0.13 0.92 20.30
N LYS A 182 -1.30 1.09 19.70
CA LYS A 182 -1.93 0.05 18.89
C LYS A 182 -1.55 0.29 17.42
N GLN A 183 -0.97 -0.73 16.86
CA GLN A 183 -0.74 -0.84 15.42
C GLN A 183 -2.02 -1.24 14.69
#